data_2639d6c21a865e3c480767f83baac558
#
_entry.id   2639d6c21a865e3c480767f83baac558
#
_cell.length_a   1.000
_cell.length_b   1.000
_cell.length_c   1.000
_cell.angle_alpha   90.00
_cell.angle_beta   90.00
_cell.angle_gamma   90.00
#
_symmetry.space_group_name_H-M   'P 1'
#
loop_
_entity.id
_entity.type
_entity.pdbx_description
1 polymer ?
#
loop_
_entity_poly.entity_id
_entity_poly.type
_entity_poly.pdbx_seq_one_letter_code
_entity_poly.pdbx_strand_id
1 'polypeptide(L)'
;MQSASAHLFDEAYYQRFYFDKKTSVVDPEHMERLGMFVCSYLKYLRVPVRRVLDVGCGIGLWKGIVERHFPGASYQGVEFSPYLCERFGWQQGSVVDYAASEPFDWVICQGVLPYLNPADLKAALHNLGRLSKGALYVEAVAREDYEQDIIDEDLTDNRVFRHRAELYRRGLREGFVELGGGVWLSRQAEVPM
;
A
#
# COMPACT_ATOMS: atom_id res chain seq x y z
N MET A 1 14.52 7.74 -15.86
CA MET A 1 13.35 6.91 -16.22
C MET A 1 12.10 7.56 -15.62
N GLN A 2 10.99 7.62 -16.34
CA GLN A 2 9.71 8.12 -15.80
C GLN A 2 9.02 7.03 -14.99
N SER A 3 8.17 7.42 -14.03
CA SER A 3 7.28 6.48 -13.33
C SER A 3 6.36 5.75 -14.30
N ALA A 4 5.84 4.59 -13.89
CA ALA A 4 4.93 3.81 -14.71
C ALA A 4 3.67 4.64 -15.06
N SER A 5 3.24 4.57 -16.32
CA SER A 5 1.99 5.20 -16.76
C SER A 5 0.78 4.36 -16.36
N ALA A 6 -0.35 5.00 -16.03
CA ALA A 6 -1.59 4.33 -15.66
C ALA A 6 -2.08 3.30 -16.69
N HIS A 7 -1.86 3.57 -17.98
CA HIS A 7 -2.24 2.66 -19.08
C HIS A 7 -1.42 1.36 -19.14
N LEU A 8 -0.31 1.26 -18.41
CA LEU A 8 0.46 0.01 -18.32
C LEU A 8 -0.15 -1.00 -17.35
N PHE A 9 -1.09 -0.55 -16.51
CA PHE A 9 -1.85 -1.38 -15.57
C PHE A 9 -3.23 -1.69 -16.16
N ASP A 10 -3.21 -2.36 -17.30
CA ASP A 10 -4.38 -2.75 -18.09
C ASP A 10 -4.89 -4.15 -17.73
N GLU A 11 -5.90 -4.62 -18.47
CA GLU A 11 -6.45 -5.96 -18.28
C GLU A 11 -5.40 -7.07 -18.40
N ALA A 12 -4.50 -6.97 -19.40
CA ALA A 12 -3.46 -7.98 -19.63
C ALA A 12 -2.50 -8.07 -18.44
N TYR A 13 -2.13 -6.91 -17.84
CA TYR A 13 -1.34 -6.85 -16.62
C TYR A 13 -2.02 -7.59 -15.47
N TYR A 14 -3.29 -7.26 -15.18
CA TYR A 14 -4.00 -7.88 -14.06
C TYR A 14 -4.33 -9.33 -14.31
N GLN A 15 -4.61 -9.72 -15.56
CA GLN A 15 -4.77 -11.12 -15.91
C GLN A 15 -3.51 -11.92 -15.56
N ARG A 16 -2.34 -11.44 -15.94
CA ARG A 16 -1.07 -12.11 -15.67
C ARG A 16 -0.74 -12.18 -14.18
N PHE A 17 -0.79 -11.06 -13.47
CA PHE A 17 -0.25 -10.95 -12.11
C PHE A 17 -1.27 -11.23 -11.00
N TYR A 18 -2.58 -11.24 -11.31
CA TYR A 18 -3.61 -11.37 -10.28
C TYR A 18 -4.68 -12.44 -10.55
N PHE A 19 -5.04 -12.69 -11.81
CA PHE A 19 -6.17 -13.57 -12.13
C PHE A 19 -5.76 -14.94 -12.68
N ASP A 20 -4.63 -15.07 -13.35
CA ASP A 20 -4.12 -16.37 -13.79
C ASP A 20 -3.44 -17.08 -12.61
N LYS A 21 -4.02 -18.21 -12.18
CA LYS A 21 -3.51 -19.01 -11.05
C LYS A 21 -2.07 -19.51 -11.21
N LYS A 22 -1.54 -19.54 -12.43
CA LYS A 22 -0.17 -20.02 -12.70
C LYS A 22 0.88 -18.92 -12.51
N THR A 23 0.48 -17.66 -12.66
CA THR A 23 1.38 -16.53 -12.66
C THR A 23 1.01 -15.46 -11.61
N SER A 24 -0.11 -15.70 -10.90
CA SER A 24 -0.58 -14.77 -9.86
C SER A 24 0.44 -14.64 -8.73
N VAL A 25 0.73 -13.40 -8.38
CA VAL A 25 1.53 -13.04 -7.20
C VAL A 25 0.70 -13.00 -5.91
N VAL A 26 -0.62 -13.23 -6.02
CA VAL A 26 -1.53 -13.21 -4.88
C VAL A 26 -1.62 -14.61 -4.27
N ASP A 27 -1.19 -14.71 -3.03
CA ASP A 27 -1.48 -15.85 -2.15
C ASP A 27 -2.60 -15.44 -1.16
N PRO A 28 -3.83 -15.98 -1.32
CA PRO A 28 -4.95 -15.63 -0.43
C PRO A 28 -4.70 -15.99 1.03
N GLU A 29 -3.98 -17.08 1.30
CA GLU A 29 -3.66 -17.51 2.66
C GLU A 29 -2.63 -16.57 3.31
N HIS A 30 -1.63 -16.15 2.53
CA HIS A 30 -0.68 -15.14 2.98
C HIS A 30 -1.38 -13.82 3.30
N MET A 31 -2.27 -13.35 2.41
CA MET A 31 -3.03 -12.11 2.63
C MET A 31 -3.92 -12.18 3.87
N GLU A 32 -4.53 -13.33 4.15
CA GLU A 32 -5.34 -13.50 5.35
C GLU A 32 -4.49 -13.43 6.62
N ARG A 33 -3.31 -14.10 6.64
CA ARG A 33 -2.35 -14.02 7.75
C ARG A 33 -1.83 -12.60 7.95
N LEU A 34 -1.47 -11.92 6.88
CA LEU A 34 -1.02 -10.53 6.89
C LEU A 34 -2.10 -9.60 7.46
N GLY A 35 -3.32 -9.73 6.96
CA GLY A 35 -4.46 -8.95 7.44
C GLY A 35 -4.73 -9.16 8.93
N MET A 36 -4.71 -10.41 9.38
CA MET A 36 -4.86 -10.77 10.81
C MET A 36 -3.75 -10.14 11.65
N PHE A 37 -2.50 -10.22 11.20
CA PHE A 37 -1.36 -9.61 11.89
C PHE A 37 -1.53 -8.10 12.02
N VAL A 38 -1.71 -7.38 10.90
CA VAL A 38 -1.78 -5.92 10.90
C VAL A 38 -2.99 -5.44 11.71
N CYS A 39 -4.18 -6.01 11.48
CA CYS A 39 -5.38 -5.59 12.17
C CYS A 39 -5.32 -5.88 13.69
N SER A 40 -4.76 -7.02 14.10
CA SER A 40 -4.57 -7.35 15.52
C SER A 40 -3.56 -6.41 16.18
N TYR A 41 -2.52 -6.05 15.45
CA TYR A 41 -1.51 -5.11 15.95
C TYR A 41 -2.10 -3.71 16.14
N LEU A 42 -2.88 -3.19 15.18
CA LEU A 42 -3.57 -1.90 15.33
C LEU A 42 -4.56 -1.91 16.52
N LYS A 43 -5.30 -3.01 16.72
CA LYS A 43 -6.19 -3.18 17.88
C LYS A 43 -5.41 -3.21 19.21
N TYR A 44 -4.29 -3.93 19.24
CA TYR A 44 -3.42 -3.97 20.43
C TYR A 44 -2.90 -2.58 20.80
N LEU A 45 -2.49 -1.81 19.80
CA LEU A 45 -2.05 -0.42 19.97
C LEU A 45 -3.22 0.56 20.24
N ARG A 46 -4.46 0.09 20.19
CA ARG A 46 -5.68 0.90 20.36
C ARG A 46 -5.78 2.06 19.36
N VAL A 47 -5.26 1.87 18.14
CA VAL A 47 -5.46 2.86 17.06
C VAL A 47 -6.95 2.92 16.73
N PRO A 48 -7.58 4.10 16.81
CA PRO A 48 -9.00 4.23 16.49
C PRO A 48 -9.21 4.21 14.97
N VAL A 49 -9.54 3.03 14.41
CA VAL A 49 -9.74 2.85 12.98
C VAL A 49 -11.22 3.06 12.62
N ARG A 50 -11.56 4.23 12.09
CA ARG A 50 -12.91 4.59 11.61
C ARG A 50 -12.91 4.90 10.11
N ARG A 51 -11.80 5.40 9.57
CA ARG A 51 -11.63 5.74 8.16
C ARG A 51 -10.34 5.11 7.65
N VAL A 52 -10.47 4.27 6.63
CA VAL A 52 -9.35 3.58 6.00
C VAL A 52 -9.20 4.04 4.56
N LEU A 53 -7.99 4.39 4.16
CA LEU A 53 -7.60 4.61 2.77
C LEU A 53 -6.67 3.48 2.33
N ASP A 54 -7.01 2.86 1.21
CA ASP A 54 -6.14 1.91 0.51
C ASP A 54 -5.72 2.55 -0.82
N VAL A 55 -4.49 3.06 -0.88
CA VAL A 55 -3.98 3.78 -2.05
C VAL A 55 -3.11 2.87 -2.89
N GLY A 56 -3.54 2.66 -4.15
CA GLY A 56 -3.09 1.57 -5.02
C GLY A 56 -3.76 0.26 -4.63
N CYS A 57 -5.08 0.32 -4.37
CA CYS A 57 -5.85 -0.78 -3.79
C CYS A 57 -5.98 -2.01 -4.70
N GLY A 58 -5.57 -1.90 -5.97
CA GLY A 58 -5.58 -3.01 -6.92
C GLY A 58 -6.96 -3.67 -7.03
N ILE A 59 -7.00 -4.98 -6.86
CA ILE A 59 -8.25 -5.75 -6.90
C ILE A 59 -9.05 -5.70 -5.57
N GLY A 60 -8.60 -4.91 -4.59
CA GLY A 60 -9.32 -4.68 -3.33
C GLY A 60 -9.14 -5.75 -2.27
N LEU A 61 -7.98 -6.38 -2.19
CA LEU A 61 -7.69 -7.46 -1.23
C LEU A 61 -7.90 -7.04 0.23
N TRP A 62 -7.56 -5.80 0.57
CA TRP A 62 -7.73 -5.28 1.92
C TRP A 62 -9.18 -4.96 2.31
N LYS A 63 -10.07 -4.73 1.34
CA LYS A 63 -11.45 -4.33 1.65
C LYS A 63 -12.16 -5.32 2.57
N GLY A 64 -12.18 -6.60 2.20
CA GLY A 64 -12.84 -7.63 3.01
C GLY A 64 -12.16 -7.87 4.37
N ILE A 65 -10.83 -7.66 4.45
CA ILE A 65 -10.08 -7.72 5.70
C ILE A 65 -10.50 -6.58 6.63
N VAL A 66 -10.55 -5.35 6.12
CA VAL A 66 -10.97 -4.17 6.90
C VAL A 66 -12.40 -4.34 7.40
N GLU A 67 -13.33 -4.74 6.54
CA GLU A 67 -14.74 -4.95 6.89
C GLU A 67 -14.92 -5.98 8.02
N ARG A 68 -14.14 -7.07 8.00
CA ARG A 68 -14.19 -8.10 9.07
C ARG A 68 -13.58 -7.64 10.39
N HIS A 69 -12.44 -6.97 10.32
CA HIS A 69 -11.68 -6.64 11.54
C HIS A 69 -12.10 -5.32 12.17
N PHE A 70 -12.65 -4.39 11.39
CA PHE A 70 -13.12 -3.08 11.84
C PHE A 70 -14.54 -2.80 11.32
N PRO A 71 -15.54 -3.57 11.81
CA PRO A 71 -16.92 -3.39 11.38
C PRO A 71 -17.39 -1.96 11.72
N GLY A 72 -17.87 -1.25 10.71
CA GLY A 72 -18.26 0.16 10.83
C GLY A 72 -17.18 1.17 10.42
N ALA A 73 -15.96 0.76 10.13
CA ALA A 73 -14.99 1.63 9.47
C ALA A 73 -15.38 1.87 8.00
N SER A 74 -15.26 3.11 7.55
CA SER A 74 -15.38 3.40 6.12
C SER A 74 -14.09 3.02 5.40
N TYR A 75 -14.22 2.31 4.28
CA TYR A 75 -13.09 1.96 3.42
C TYR A 75 -13.17 2.75 2.12
N GLN A 76 -12.07 3.37 1.74
CA GLN A 76 -11.90 4.09 0.49
C GLN A 76 -10.73 3.50 -0.29
N GLY A 77 -11.05 2.89 -1.45
CA GLY A 77 -10.05 2.44 -2.40
C GLY A 77 -9.73 3.54 -3.41
N VAL A 78 -8.46 3.82 -3.59
CA VAL A 78 -7.92 4.70 -4.63
C VAL A 78 -6.97 3.91 -5.50
N GLU A 79 -7.16 3.94 -6.81
CA GLU A 79 -6.39 3.13 -7.74
C GLU A 79 -5.90 3.96 -8.93
N PHE A 80 -4.71 3.64 -9.40
CA PHE A 80 -4.09 4.35 -10.53
C PHE A 80 -4.55 3.80 -11.88
N SER A 81 -4.88 2.49 -11.96
CA SER A 81 -5.35 1.82 -13.16
C SER A 81 -6.77 2.23 -13.56
N PRO A 82 -6.99 2.83 -14.73
CA PRO A 82 -8.33 3.10 -15.23
C PRO A 82 -9.17 1.82 -15.37
N TYR A 83 -8.55 0.70 -15.77
CA TYR A 83 -9.20 -0.59 -15.92
C TYR A 83 -9.81 -1.09 -14.61
N LEU A 84 -9.06 -1.02 -13.49
CA LEU A 84 -9.61 -1.44 -12.20
C LEU A 84 -10.60 -0.44 -11.62
N CYS A 85 -10.39 0.86 -11.85
CA CYS A 85 -11.36 1.87 -11.44
C CYS A 85 -12.72 1.63 -12.09
N GLU A 86 -12.76 1.35 -13.40
CA GLU A 86 -13.99 1.00 -14.10
C GLU A 86 -14.59 -0.32 -13.61
N ARG A 87 -13.76 -1.36 -13.42
CA ARG A 87 -14.20 -2.70 -13.06
C ARG A 87 -14.76 -2.80 -11.64
N PHE A 88 -14.17 -2.10 -10.67
CA PHE A 88 -14.49 -2.23 -9.24
C PHE A 88 -15.11 -0.96 -8.64
N GLY A 89 -15.24 0.11 -9.41
CA GLY A 89 -15.80 1.38 -8.94
C GLY A 89 -14.86 2.14 -8.01
N TRP A 90 -13.52 1.95 -8.14
CA TRP A 90 -12.55 2.68 -7.35
C TRP A 90 -12.44 4.14 -7.79
N GLN A 91 -12.08 5.01 -6.86
CA GLN A 91 -11.69 6.37 -7.21
C GLN A 91 -10.34 6.34 -7.92
N GLN A 92 -10.27 6.94 -9.11
CA GLN A 92 -8.98 7.07 -9.79
C GLN A 92 -8.10 8.11 -9.12
N GLY A 93 -6.83 7.76 -8.87
CA GLY A 93 -5.85 8.66 -8.24
C GLY A 93 -4.48 8.02 -8.08
N SER A 94 -3.51 8.84 -7.72
CA SER A 94 -2.12 8.42 -7.48
C SER A 94 -1.69 8.72 -6.05
N VAL A 95 -0.90 7.84 -5.45
CA VAL A 95 -0.27 8.08 -4.15
C VAL A 95 0.60 9.35 -4.15
N VAL A 96 1.06 9.79 -5.32
CA VAL A 96 1.94 10.95 -5.48
C VAL A 96 1.24 12.26 -5.11
N ASP A 97 -0.06 12.40 -5.49
CA ASP A 97 -0.79 13.67 -5.42
C ASP A 97 -2.24 13.55 -4.94
N TYR A 98 -2.69 12.32 -4.64
CA TYR A 98 -4.05 12.15 -4.11
C TYR A 98 -4.30 13.04 -2.91
N ALA A 99 -5.44 13.74 -2.92
CA ALA A 99 -5.83 14.66 -1.86
C ALA A 99 -7.19 14.25 -1.26
N ALA A 100 -7.29 14.29 0.04
CA ALA A 100 -8.51 14.11 0.79
C ALA A 100 -8.82 15.35 1.63
N SER A 101 -10.12 15.59 1.91
CA SER A 101 -10.56 16.71 2.77
C SER A 101 -10.07 16.57 4.21
N GLU A 102 -9.92 15.34 4.68
CA GLU A 102 -9.45 15.00 6.01
C GLU A 102 -8.53 13.78 5.98
N PRO A 103 -7.53 13.68 6.85
CA PRO A 103 -6.66 12.52 6.94
C PRO A 103 -7.41 11.30 7.46
N PHE A 104 -6.89 10.12 7.14
CA PHE A 104 -7.43 8.82 7.52
C PHE A 104 -6.79 8.31 8.82
N ASP A 105 -7.53 7.46 9.54
CA ASP A 105 -7.02 6.83 10.75
C ASP A 105 -6.03 5.71 10.42
N TRP A 106 -6.22 5.05 9.28
CA TRP A 106 -5.31 4.05 8.75
C TRP A 106 -5.18 4.19 7.23
N VAL A 107 -3.95 4.27 6.76
CA VAL A 107 -3.59 4.28 5.33
C VAL A 107 -2.86 2.99 4.99
N ILE A 108 -3.19 2.39 3.87
CA ILE A 108 -2.56 1.21 3.30
C ILE A 108 -1.91 1.60 1.98
N CYS A 109 -0.65 1.19 1.77
CA CYS A 109 0.08 1.37 0.52
C CYS A 109 0.95 0.13 0.29
N GLN A 110 0.37 -0.88 -0.38
CA GLN A 110 1.03 -2.16 -0.62
C GLN A 110 1.40 -2.32 -2.10
N GLY A 111 2.67 -2.60 -2.39
CA GLY A 111 3.14 -2.90 -3.75
C GLY A 111 3.17 -1.72 -4.72
N VAL A 112 3.01 -0.48 -4.27
CA VAL A 112 2.86 0.72 -5.12
C VAL A 112 4.18 1.46 -5.32
N LEU A 113 4.92 1.69 -4.25
CA LEU A 113 6.10 2.57 -4.25
C LEU A 113 7.22 2.15 -5.21
N PRO A 114 7.43 0.85 -5.50
CA PRO A 114 8.45 0.43 -6.45
C PRO A 114 8.21 0.92 -7.89
N TYR A 115 6.99 1.29 -8.27
CA TYR A 115 6.68 1.81 -9.60
C TYR A 115 7.03 3.29 -9.80
N LEU A 116 7.41 3.99 -8.74
CA LEU A 116 7.68 5.42 -8.75
C LEU A 116 9.16 5.72 -8.98
N ASN A 117 9.45 6.67 -9.85
CA ASN A 117 10.81 7.21 -9.95
C ASN A 117 11.22 7.93 -8.64
N PRO A 118 12.50 8.27 -8.43
CA PRO A 118 12.94 8.88 -7.16
C PRO A 118 12.23 10.18 -6.77
N ALA A 119 11.82 11.00 -7.75
CA ALA A 119 11.13 12.26 -7.47
C ALA A 119 9.70 12.02 -7.02
N ASP A 120 8.97 11.16 -7.75
CA ASP A 120 7.60 10.76 -7.43
C ASP A 120 7.54 9.96 -6.13
N LEU A 121 8.55 9.10 -5.87
CA LEU A 121 8.66 8.40 -4.60
C LEU A 121 8.76 9.38 -3.42
N LYS A 122 9.60 10.41 -3.53
CA LYS A 122 9.70 11.43 -2.48
C LYS A 122 8.37 12.14 -2.25
N ALA A 123 7.68 12.51 -3.33
CA ALA A 123 6.36 13.14 -3.24
C ALA A 123 5.31 12.21 -2.60
N ALA A 124 5.30 10.92 -3.00
CA ALA A 124 4.41 9.91 -2.44
C ALA A 124 4.62 9.70 -0.94
N LEU A 125 5.88 9.55 -0.49
CA LEU A 125 6.21 9.38 0.93
C LEU A 125 5.77 10.59 1.76
N HIS A 126 5.96 11.81 1.25
CA HIS A 126 5.46 13.03 1.89
C HIS A 126 3.92 13.04 1.92
N ASN A 127 3.26 12.65 0.82
CA ASN A 127 1.80 12.63 0.73
C ASN A 127 1.17 11.59 1.67
N LEU A 128 1.77 10.41 1.83
CA LEU A 128 1.35 9.42 2.83
C LEU A 128 1.34 10.00 4.24
N GLY A 129 2.33 10.86 4.58
CA GLY A 129 2.37 11.59 5.85
C GLY A 129 1.20 12.54 6.05
N ARG A 130 0.73 13.19 4.97
CA ARG A 130 -0.44 14.09 5.01
C ARG A 130 -1.76 13.33 5.09
N LEU A 131 -1.84 12.15 4.46
CA LEU A 131 -3.04 11.34 4.39
C LEU A 131 -3.32 10.55 5.68
N SER A 132 -2.29 10.25 6.48
CA SER A 132 -2.42 9.40 7.68
C SER A 132 -2.22 10.20 8.97
N LYS A 133 -3.25 10.20 9.82
CA LYS A 133 -3.17 10.74 11.20
C LYS A 133 -2.99 9.66 12.28
N GLY A 134 -3.19 8.38 11.94
CA GLY A 134 -3.11 7.26 12.88
C GLY A 134 -2.01 6.27 12.48
N ALA A 135 -2.34 5.24 11.74
CA ALA A 135 -1.41 4.22 11.30
C ALA A 135 -1.21 4.24 9.78
N LEU A 136 -0.05 3.74 9.34
CA LEU A 136 0.25 3.46 7.95
C LEU A 136 0.80 2.03 7.84
N TYR A 137 0.28 1.25 6.90
CA TYR A 137 0.89 0.02 6.45
C TYR A 137 1.54 0.24 5.09
N VAL A 138 2.82 -0.04 4.99
CA VAL A 138 3.57 0.03 3.73
C VAL A 138 4.31 -1.27 3.50
N GLU A 139 4.12 -1.82 2.31
CA GLU A 139 4.93 -2.91 1.79
C GLU A 139 5.47 -2.51 0.41
N ALA A 140 6.76 -2.61 0.25
CA ALA A 140 7.44 -2.27 -0.99
C ALA A 140 8.70 -3.12 -1.12
N VAL A 141 8.80 -3.83 -2.24
CA VAL A 141 10.02 -4.57 -2.59
C VAL A 141 11.20 -3.60 -2.72
N ALA A 142 12.31 -3.93 -2.09
CA ALA A 142 13.53 -3.15 -2.08
C ALA A 142 14.65 -3.85 -2.86
N ARG A 143 15.71 -3.13 -3.18
CA ARG A 143 16.90 -3.70 -3.83
C ARG A 143 17.47 -4.87 -3.04
N GLU A 144 17.49 -4.75 -1.73
CA GLU A 144 18.02 -5.75 -0.81
C GLU A 144 17.28 -7.09 -0.91
N ASP A 145 15.97 -7.07 -1.25
CA ASP A 145 15.17 -8.29 -1.42
C ASP A 145 15.60 -9.08 -2.66
N TYR A 146 16.01 -8.38 -3.74
CA TYR A 146 16.61 -9.00 -4.92
C TYR A 146 18.03 -9.51 -4.66
N GLU A 147 18.84 -8.74 -3.92
CA GLU A 147 20.22 -9.11 -3.55
C GLU A 147 20.29 -10.33 -2.63
N GLN A 148 19.19 -10.65 -1.93
CA GLN A 148 19.05 -11.78 -1.01
C GLN A 148 18.23 -12.95 -1.58
N ASP A 149 17.91 -12.94 -2.87
CA ASP A 149 17.10 -13.95 -3.56
C ASP A 149 15.73 -14.22 -2.88
N ILE A 150 15.14 -13.20 -2.24
CA ILE A 150 13.82 -13.29 -1.60
C ILE A 150 12.71 -13.17 -2.65
N ILE A 151 12.99 -12.45 -3.75
CA ILE A 151 12.04 -12.17 -4.82
C ILE A 151 12.29 -13.08 -6.01
N ASP A 152 11.24 -13.76 -6.45
CA ASP A 152 11.22 -14.47 -7.71
C ASP A 152 11.10 -13.45 -8.86
N GLU A 153 12.21 -13.23 -9.58
CA GLU A 153 12.27 -12.25 -10.68
C GLU A 153 11.35 -12.65 -11.87
N ASP A 154 11.05 -13.92 -12.06
CA ASP A 154 10.17 -14.38 -13.13
C ASP A 154 8.69 -14.04 -12.84
N LEU A 155 8.34 -13.92 -11.57
CA LEU A 155 7.00 -13.52 -11.11
C LEU A 155 6.89 -12.01 -10.85
N THR A 156 7.98 -11.26 -10.99
CA THR A 156 8.00 -9.82 -10.69
C THR A 156 7.85 -8.99 -11.95
N ASP A 157 7.18 -7.84 -11.82
CA ASP A 157 7.12 -6.85 -12.89
C ASP A 157 8.46 -6.12 -13.05
N ASN A 158 9.08 -6.24 -14.22
CA ASN A 158 10.37 -5.62 -14.54
C ASN A 158 10.33 -4.08 -14.68
N ARG A 159 9.17 -3.47 -14.57
CA ARG A 159 8.98 -2.00 -14.63
C ARG A 159 9.23 -1.30 -13.30
N VAL A 160 9.51 -2.03 -12.24
CA VAL A 160 9.79 -1.48 -10.91
C VAL A 160 11.18 -0.86 -10.84
N PHE A 161 11.28 0.18 -10.01
CA PHE A 161 12.57 0.74 -9.58
C PHE A 161 13.07 -0.07 -8.37
N ARG A 162 14.31 -0.52 -8.43
CA ARG A 162 14.94 -1.23 -7.31
C ARG A 162 15.53 -0.22 -6.32
N HIS A 163 14.66 0.48 -5.61
CA HIS A 163 15.07 1.41 -4.56
C HIS A 163 15.66 0.65 -3.36
N ARG A 164 16.59 1.29 -2.63
CA ARG A 164 17.07 0.76 -1.36
C ARG A 164 16.01 0.91 -0.27
N ALA A 165 15.89 -0.08 0.61
CA ALA A 165 14.95 -0.06 1.75
C ALA A 165 15.11 1.21 2.61
N GLU A 166 16.35 1.68 2.78
CA GLU A 166 16.63 2.90 3.55
C GLU A 166 16.03 4.16 2.92
N LEU A 167 15.82 4.20 1.60
CA LEU A 167 15.17 5.34 0.95
C LEU A 167 13.70 5.46 1.40
N TYR A 168 12.98 4.33 1.44
CA TYR A 168 11.61 4.28 1.96
C TYR A 168 11.56 4.69 3.44
N ARG A 169 12.41 4.06 4.27
CA ARG A 169 12.46 4.32 5.71
C ARG A 169 12.77 5.78 6.03
N ARG A 170 13.77 6.35 5.36
CA ARG A 170 14.15 7.75 5.60
C ARG A 170 13.00 8.71 5.31
N GLY A 171 12.28 8.52 4.20
CA GLY A 171 11.14 9.37 3.86
C GLY A 171 9.96 9.21 4.83
N LEU A 172 9.69 7.97 5.28
CA LEU A 172 8.61 7.72 6.24
C LEU A 172 8.91 8.24 7.64
N ARG A 173 10.16 8.19 8.11
CA ARG A 173 10.56 8.67 9.45
C ARG A 173 10.31 10.17 9.67
N GLU A 174 10.10 10.94 8.62
CA GLU A 174 9.71 12.36 8.76
C GLU A 174 8.34 12.51 9.45
N GLY A 175 7.37 11.62 9.11
CA GLY A 175 6.01 11.68 9.66
C GLY A 175 5.63 10.55 10.61
N PHE A 176 6.43 9.48 10.67
CA PHE A 176 6.06 8.24 11.35
C PHE A 176 7.17 7.70 12.26
N VAL A 177 6.75 6.78 13.13
CA VAL A 177 7.61 5.89 13.92
C VAL A 177 7.45 4.47 13.36
N GLU A 178 8.55 3.80 13.05
CA GLU A 178 8.56 2.42 12.55
C GLU A 178 8.26 1.46 13.71
N LEU A 179 7.26 0.60 13.53
CA LEU A 179 6.87 -0.41 14.53
C LEU A 179 7.28 -1.84 14.12
N GLY A 180 7.76 -2.00 12.86
CA GLY A 180 8.10 -3.29 12.27
C GLY A 180 6.94 -3.95 11.51
N GLY A 181 7.25 -4.97 10.69
CA GLY A 181 6.27 -5.70 9.88
C GLY A 181 5.50 -4.83 8.89
N GLY A 182 6.11 -3.76 8.37
CA GLY A 182 5.45 -2.81 7.47
C GLY A 182 4.51 -1.81 8.17
N VAL A 183 4.35 -1.88 9.48
CA VAL A 183 3.46 -1.00 10.26
C VAL A 183 4.23 0.21 10.79
N TRP A 184 3.64 1.36 10.57
CA TRP A 184 4.15 2.67 10.99
C TRP A 184 3.06 3.42 11.76
N LEU A 185 3.44 4.12 12.80
CA LEU A 185 2.53 4.96 13.57
C LEU A 185 2.83 6.43 13.29
N SER A 186 1.79 7.20 12.95
CA SER A 186 1.92 8.64 12.76
C SER A 186 2.42 9.30 14.05
N ARG A 187 3.33 10.25 13.93
CA ARG A 187 3.76 11.06 15.08
C ARG A 187 2.65 11.94 15.67
N GLN A 188 1.54 12.05 14.94
CA GLN A 188 0.33 12.77 15.37
C GLN A 188 -0.71 11.81 15.98
N ALA A 189 -0.44 10.51 16.01
CA ALA A 189 -1.41 9.53 16.50
C ALA A 189 -1.62 9.68 18.01
N GLU A 190 -2.87 9.84 18.39
CA GLU A 190 -3.31 9.80 19.78
C GLU A 190 -3.55 8.35 20.20
N VAL A 191 -2.48 7.64 20.55
CA VAL A 191 -2.56 6.28 21.09
C VAL A 191 -2.13 6.28 22.55
N PRO A 192 -2.85 5.58 23.44
CA PRO A 192 -2.41 5.44 24.83
C PRO A 192 -1.14 4.60 24.85
N MET A 193 -0.07 5.17 25.44
CA MET A 193 1.16 4.45 25.75
C MET A 193 1.01 3.64 27.04
#